data_0730e69523ce75dea8b78528018f56a9
#
_entry.id   0730e69523ce75dea8b78528018f56a9
#
_cell.length_a   1.000
_cell.length_b   1.000
_cell.length_c   1.000
_cell.angle_alpha   90.00
_cell.angle_beta   90.00
_cell.angle_gamma   90.00
#
_symmetry.space_group_name_H-M   'P 1'
#
loop_
_entity.id
_entity.type
_entity.pdbx_description
1 polymer ?
#
loop_
_entity_poly.entity_id
_entity_poly.type
_entity_poly.pdbx_seq_one_letter_code
_entity_poly.pdbx_strand_id
1 'polypeptide(L)'
;MIESPRSFSEITPDWLSQVFGGVIDSFQLEYLEDGIGFMSEVARIHLRSNDENIPESAVMKMPSSKPQRLEMAKSFDSYNREAYFYSYIAPFVPISTPKVYFNGGAGSNFVLVLQDLAHLRRVNQIEGSERLDTLEVMRTLGRLHRKFWGQKLEAMHGYKDDIAYVSHDYPKVLPGSLEILQLRSSVKHWLETFVRNYESVMRAHLKNPCSLIHCDYKLDNLAFSANGVVVYDWGDVGVGPVGYDVAHFLVGSLTSSERQSNEREFVEEYRIELDLAEYTLQQAWNDYLRFIPATFYVAAVLVSLKEKSSRHSQLATTN
;
A
#
# COMPACT_ATOMS: atom_id res chain seq x y z
N MET A 1 20.86 16.74 -13.95
CA MET A 1 19.63 16.10 -13.41
C MET A 1 18.55 16.21 -14.48
N ILE A 2 17.82 15.15 -14.73
CA ILE A 2 16.68 15.15 -15.67
C ILE A 2 15.56 15.96 -14.99
N GLU A 3 15.01 16.96 -15.69
CA GLU A 3 13.90 17.77 -15.17
C GLU A 3 12.60 16.94 -15.19
N SER A 4 11.80 17.01 -14.14
CA SER A 4 10.53 16.29 -14.05
C SER A 4 9.44 17.01 -14.82
N PRO A 5 8.66 16.33 -15.70
CA PRO A 5 7.49 16.91 -16.32
C PRO A 5 6.41 17.20 -15.26
N ARG A 6 5.62 18.24 -15.48
CA ARG A 6 4.54 18.65 -14.56
C ARG A 6 3.20 18.00 -14.88
N SER A 7 3.09 17.44 -16.08
CA SER A 7 1.89 16.75 -16.55
C SER A 7 2.26 15.70 -17.61
N PHE A 8 1.37 14.76 -17.86
CA PHE A 8 1.55 13.78 -18.93
C PHE A 8 1.69 14.39 -20.33
N SER A 9 1.17 15.61 -20.53
CA SER A 9 1.30 16.33 -21.81
C SER A 9 2.69 16.93 -22.06
N GLU A 10 3.53 17.01 -21.04
CA GLU A 10 4.91 17.48 -21.15
C GLU A 10 5.91 16.36 -21.44
N ILE A 11 5.46 15.10 -21.47
CA ILE A 11 6.31 13.97 -21.79
C ILE A 11 6.69 14.01 -23.26
N THR A 12 7.97 13.83 -23.55
CA THR A 12 8.52 13.79 -24.90
C THR A 12 9.37 12.53 -25.11
N PRO A 13 9.58 12.07 -26.36
CA PRO A 13 10.53 10.98 -26.63
C PRO A 13 11.94 11.29 -26.12
N ASP A 14 12.39 12.55 -26.19
CA ASP A 14 13.70 12.99 -25.72
C ASP A 14 13.82 12.85 -24.19
N TRP A 15 12.77 13.23 -23.45
CA TRP A 15 12.73 13.05 -22.01
C TRP A 15 12.76 11.56 -21.63
N LEU A 16 11.96 10.74 -22.29
CA LEU A 16 11.96 9.30 -22.07
C LEU A 16 13.31 8.67 -22.42
N SER A 17 13.95 9.14 -23.50
CA SER A 17 15.30 8.68 -23.89
C SER A 17 16.34 8.94 -22.80
N GLN A 18 16.23 10.08 -22.09
CA GLN A 18 17.09 10.37 -20.94
C GLN A 18 16.77 9.46 -19.75
N VAL A 19 15.48 9.20 -19.48
CA VAL A 19 15.02 8.34 -18.39
C VAL A 19 15.51 6.90 -18.56
N PHE A 20 15.40 6.36 -19.78
CA PHE A 20 15.75 4.96 -20.06
C PHE A 20 17.20 4.75 -20.49
N GLY A 21 17.91 5.84 -20.79
CA GLY A 21 19.33 5.77 -21.20
C GLY A 21 19.55 5.26 -22.62
N GLY A 22 18.54 5.37 -23.49
CA GLY A 22 18.60 4.94 -24.89
C GLY A 22 17.55 5.67 -25.74
N VAL A 23 17.58 5.48 -27.05
CA VAL A 23 16.72 6.22 -27.98
C VAL A 23 15.29 5.67 -27.93
N ILE A 24 14.34 6.55 -27.64
CA ILE A 24 12.89 6.29 -27.77
C ILE A 24 12.40 6.98 -29.02
N ASP A 25 11.95 6.22 -30.02
CA ASP A 25 11.44 6.75 -31.29
C ASP A 25 10.05 7.40 -31.12
N SER A 26 9.18 6.74 -30.36
CA SER A 26 7.83 7.20 -30.05
C SER A 26 7.28 6.50 -28.81
N PHE A 27 6.16 7.01 -28.28
CA PHE A 27 5.45 6.41 -27.17
C PHE A 27 3.95 6.63 -27.28
N GLN A 28 3.18 5.84 -26.53
CA GLN A 28 1.74 6.03 -26.34
C GLN A 28 1.42 5.94 -24.86
N LEU A 29 0.48 6.77 -24.41
CA LEU A 29 -0.04 6.74 -23.04
C LEU A 29 -1.38 6.03 -22.99
N GLU A 30 -1.47 5.04 -22.11
CA GLU A 30 -2.69 4.37 -21.71
C GLU A 30 -3.00 4.77 -20.27
N TYR A 31 -3.97 5.65 -20.07
CA TYR A 31 -4.38 6.05 -18.72
C TYR A 31 -5.04 4.86 -18.02
N LEU A 32 -4.53 4.50 -16.86
CA LEU A 32 -5.09 3.42 -16.07
C LEU A 32 -6.28 3.97 -15.27
N GLU A 33 -7.43 3.28 -15.40
CA GLU A 33 -8.72 3.78 -14.88
C GLU A 33 -8.73 4.04 -13.39
N ASP A 34 -9.69 4.87 -12.94
CA ASP A 34 -10.01 5.16 -11.56
C ASP A 34 -10.16 3.88 -10.71
N GLY A 35 -9.29 3.69 -9.74
CA GLY A 35 -9.20 2.51 -8.88
C GLY A 35 -7.78 1.95 -8.81
N ILE A 36 -6.90 2.34 -9.75
CA ILE A 36 -5.47 2.09 -9.68
C ILE A 36 -4.80 3.42 -9.32
N GLY A 37 -4.21 3.54 -8.14
CA GLY A 37 -3.59 4.77 -7.68
C GLY A 37 -4.58 5.86 -7.27
N PHE A 38 -5.39 5.61 -6.25
CA PHE A 38 -6.45 6.53 -5.79
C PHE A 38 -5.99 7.99 -5.59
N MET A 39 -4.78 8.20 -5.08
CA MET A 39 -4.22 9.52 -4.82
C MET A 39 -3.34 10.07 -5.96
N SER A 40 -3.05 9.27 -7.00
CA SER A 40 -2.19 9.64 -8.13
C SER A 40 -2.93 9.46 -9.45
N GLU A 41 -2.50 10.17 -10.48
CA GLU A 41 -2.76 9.76 -11.85
C GLU A 41 -1.71 8.76 -12.31
N VAL A 42 -2.15 7.68 -12.92
CA VAL A 42 -1.30 6.59 -13.35
C VAL A 42 -1.53 6.31 -14.83
N ALA A 43 -0.45 6.22 -15.60
CA ALA A 43 -0.51 5.83 -16.99
C ALA A 43 0.57 4.77 -17.29
N ARG A 44 0.22 3.82 -18.15
CA ARG A 44 1.18 2.96 -18.82
C ARG A 44 1.74 3.70 -20.01
N ILE A 45 3.05 3.70 -20.14
CA ILE A 45 3.78 4.24 -21.28
C ILE A 45 4.18 3.06 -22.14
N HIS A 46 3.60 2.92 -23.33
CA HIS A 46 4.06 1.98 -24.34
C HIS A 46 5.20 2.63 -25.13
N LEU A 47 6.38 2.01 -25.10
CA LEU A 47 7.59 2.55 -25.68
C LEU A 47 7.91 1.89 -27.03
N ARG A 48 8.41 2.66 -27.96
CA ARG A 48 8.99 2.16 -29.21
C ARG A 48 10.46 2.56 -29.31
N SER A 49 11.31 1.56 -29.35
CA SER A 49 12.75 1.70 -29.43
C SER A 49 13.33 0.51 -30.22
N ASN A 50 14.47 0.73 -30.89
CA ASN A 50 15.26 -0.32 -31.48
C ASN A 50 16.32 -0.91 -30.53
N ASP A 51 16.40 -0.39 -29.28
CA ASP A 51 17.30 -0.88 -28.23
C ASP A 51 16.57 -1.94 -27.39
N GLU A 52 17.05 -3.18 -27.43
CA GLU A 52 16.50 -4.33 -26.70
C GLU A 52 16.62 -4.18 -25.16
N ASN A 53 17.43 -3.26 -24.66
CA ASN A 53 17.53 -2.97 -23.22
C ASN A 53 16.40 -2.08 -22.70
N ILE A 54 15.66 -1.45 -23.61
CA ILE A 54 14.52 -0.60 -23.25
C ILE A 54 13.26 -1.49 -23.16
N PRO A 55 12.49 -1.39 -22.07
CA PRO A 55 11.29 -2.19 -21.93
C PRO A 55 10.23 -1.76 -22.93
N GLU A 56 9.34 -2.66 -23.34
CA GLU A 56 8.19 -2.34 -24.20
C GLU A 56 7.18 -1.40 -23.51
N SER A 57 7.12 -1.45 -22.18
CA SER A 57 6.25 -0.58 -21.39
C SER A 57 6.82 -0.28 -20.00
N ALA A 58 6.35 0.82 -19.44
CA ALA A 58 6.58 1.24 -18.06
C ALA A 58 5.32 1.87 -17.47
N VAL A 59 5.23 1.96 -16.16
CA VAL A 59 4.14 2.67 -15.47
C VAL A 59 4.66 3.97 -14.89
N MET A 60 3.94 5.04 -15.14
CA MET A 60 4.24 6.36 -14.63
C MET A 60 3.15 6.84 -13.66
N LYS A 61 3.58 7.33 -12.51
CA LYS A 61 2.71 7.96 -11.51
C LYS A 61 3.04 9.45 -11.42
N MET A 62 2.00 10.27 -11.38
CA MET A 62 2.05 11.71 -11.19
C MET A 62 0.99 12.16 -10.17
N PRO A 63 1.10 13.37 -9.60
CA PRO A 63 0.07 13.90 -8.73
C PRO A 63 -1.29 13.95 -9.41
N SER A 64 -2.35 13.70 -8.66
CA SER A 64 -3.71 13.77 -9.18
C SER A 64 -4.07 15.20 -9.61
N SER A 65 -4.70 15.35 -10.77
CA SER A 65 -5.31 16.60 -11.21
C SER A 65 -6.62 16.91 -10.47
N LYS A 66 -7.21 15.93 -9.76
CA LYS A 66 -8.42 16.10 -8.96
C LYS A 66 -8.08 16.78 -7.62
N PRO A 67 -8.59 18.01 -7.33
CA PRO A 67 -8.15 18.79 -6.16
C PRO A 67 -8.32 18.05 -4.82
N GLN A 68 -9.42 17.30 -4.65
CA GLN A 68 -9.69 16.55 -3.42
C GLN A 68 -8.67 15.41 -3.19
N ARG A 69 -8.28 14.69 -4.25
CA ARG A 69 -7.28 13.63 -4.18
C ARG A 69 -5.88 14.19 -3.95
N LEU A 70 -5.57 15.32 -4.62
CA LEU A 70 -4.30 16.03 -4.40
C LEU A 70 -4.17 16.51 -2.96
N GLU A 71 -5.24 17.05 -2.38
CA GLU A 71 -5.27 17.52 -1.00
C GLU A 71 -5.09 16.34 -0.01
N MET A 72 -5.76 15.24 -0.28
CA MET A 72 -5.60 14.01 0.48
C MET A 72 -4.15 13.51 0.40
N ALA A 73 -3.58 13.37 -0.78
CA ALA A 73 -2.20 12.95 -0.96
C ALA A 73 -1.20 13.86 -0.23
N LYS A 74 -1.46 15.16 -0.20
CA LYS A 74 -0.64 16.12 0.56
C LYS A 74 -0.78 15.95 2.07
N SER A 75 -2.01 15.71 2.56
CA SER A 75 -2.21 15.50 3.99
C SER A 75 -1.59 14.20 4.50
N PHE A 76 -1.45 13.18 3.63
CA PHE A 76 -0.77 11.92 3.89
C PHE A 76 0.72 11.95 3.55
N ASP A 77 1.21 13.01 2.92
CA ASP A 77 2.56 13.11 2.39
C ASP A 77 2.93 11.94 1.43
N SER A 78 1.93 11.37 0.77
CA SER A 78 2.04 10.10 0.05
C SER A 78 3.10 10.14 -1.06
N TYR A 79 3.19 11.24 -1.80
CA TYR A 79 4.16 11.36 -2.89
C TYR A 79 5.60 11.40 -2.39
N ASN A 80 5.86 12.12 -1.31
CA ASN A 80 7.20 12.17 -0.73
C ASN A 80 7.59 10.85 -0.08
N ARG A 81 6.64 10.14 0.54
CA ARG A 81 6.85 8.81 1.11
C ARG A 81 7.23 7.81 0.03
N GLU A 82 6.46 7.74 -1.06
CA GLU A 82 6.73 6.82 -2.15
C GLU A 82 8.08 7.13 -2.82
N ALA A 83 8.36 8.41 -3.11
CA ALA A 83 9.64 8.83 -3.65
C ALA A 83 10.80 8.47 -2.73
N TYR A 84 10.64 8.70 -1.43
CA TYR A 84 11.63 8.37 -0.42
C TYR A 84 11.87 6.86 -0.31
N PHE A 85 10.80 6.07 -0.27
CA PHE A 85 10.89 4.62 -0.24
C PHE A 85 11.74 4.10 -1.41
N TYR A 86 11.40 4.47 -2.62
CA TYR A 86 12.12 3.99 -3.80
C TYR A 86 13.56 4.50 -3.90
N SER A 87 13.87 5.69 -3.36
CA SER A 87 15.23 6.23 -3.37
C SER A 87 16.15 5.60 -2.32
N TYR A 88 15.62 5.34 -1.11
CA TYR A 88 16.47 5.08 0.05
C TYR A 88 16.18 3.77 0.78
N ILE A 89 15.01 3.17 0.60
CA ILE A 89 14.60 1.96 1.32
C ILE A 89 14.56 0.75 0.40
N ALA A 90 13.96 0.88 -0.78
CA ALA A 90 13.76 -0.21 -1.73
C ALA A 90 15.05 -0.99 -2.06
N PRO A 91 16.25 -0.39 -2.16
CA PRO A 91 17.48 -1.14 -2.40
C PRO A 91 17.85 -2.13 -1.29
N PHE A 92 17.27 -1.99 -0.10
CA PHE A 92 17.60 -2.80 1.08
C PHE A 92 16.49 -3.75 1.53
N VAL A 93 15.29 -3.67 0.92
CA VAL A 93 14.20 -4.60 1.27
C VAL A 93 14.50 -6.01 0.77
N PRO A 94 14.20 -7.06 1.57
CA PRO A 94 14.46 -8.46 1.22
C PRO A 94 13.32 -9.08 0.40
N ILE A 95 12.52 -8.25 -0.27
CA ILE A 95 11.34 -8.62 -1.07
C ILE A 95 11.40 -7.96 -2.43
N SER A 96 10.66 -8.49 -3.40
CA SER A 96 10.62 -7.91 -4.73
C SER A 96 9.76 -6.65 -4.78
N THR A 97 10.28 -5.60 -5.41
CA THR A 97 9.59 -4.36 -5.74
C THR A 97 9.77 -4.04 -7.22
N PRO A 98 8.93 -3.23 -7.84
CA PRO A 98 9.14 -2.79 -9.23
C PRO A 98 10.50 -2.10 -9.39
N LYS A 99 11.17 -2.36 -10.51
CA LYS A 99 12.36 -1.59 -10.89
C LYS A 99 11.98 -0.13 -11.09
N VAL A 100 12.81 0.77 -10.58
CA VAL A 100 12.67 2.22 -10.78
C VAL A 100 13.47 2.64 -11.99
N TYR A 101 12.86 3.31 -12.93
CA TYR A 101 13.53 3.96 -14.07
C TYR A 101 13.75 5.44 -13.82
N PHE A 102 12.80 6.10 -13.17
CA PHE A 102 12.91 7.49 -12.77
C PHE A 102 12.18 7.74 -11.46
N ASN A 103 12.78 8.53 -10.59
CA ASN A 103 12.17 9.02 -9.36
C ASN A 103 12.63 10.48 -9.19
N GLY A 104 11.74 11.40 -9.46
CA GLY A 104 12.05 12.83 -9.47
C GLY A 104 10.91 13.70 -8.98
N GLY A 105 11.26 14.95 -8.69
CA GLY A 105 10.32 15.88 -8.11
C GLY A 105 10.03 15.61 -6.63
N ALA A 106 9.16 16.43 -6.05
CA ALA A 106 8.68 16.29 -4.68
C ALA A 106 7.29 16.93 -4.56
N GLY A 107 6.45 16.42 -3.66
CA GLY A 107 5.12 16.94 -3.44
C GLY A 107 4.30 17.03 -4.72
N SER A 108 3.84 18.22 -5.08
CA SER A 108 3.04 18.44 -6.30
C SER A 108 3.81 18.29 -7.62
N ASN A 109 5.13 18.12 -7.58
CA ASN A 109 5.97 17.87 -8.77
C ASN A 109 6.50 16.44 -8.82
N PHE A 110 5.93 15.53 -8.00
CA PHE A 110 6.28 14.10 -7.96
C PHE A 110 6.11 13.45 -9.33
N VAL A 111 7.13 12.70 -9.74
CA VAL A 111 7.10 11.85 -10.94
C VAL A 111 7.85 10.57 -10.62
N LEU A 112 7.19 9.45 -10.81
CA LEU A 112 7.78 8.13 -10.62
C LEU A 112 7.52 7.26 -11.85
N VAL A 113 8.60 6.70 -12.44
CA VAL A 113 8.51 5.74 -13.55
C VAL A 113 9.02 4.40 -13.08
N LEU A 114 8.14 3.41 -13.11
CA LEU A 114 8.36 2.06 -12.60
C LEU A 114 8.25 1.01 -13.70
N GLN A 115 8.78 -0.15 -13.42
CA GLN A 115 8.55 -1.36 -14.21
C GLN A 115 7.04 -1.64 -14.33
N ASP A 116 6.60 -1.93 -15.54
CA ASP A 116 5.26 -2.43 -15.79
C ASP A 116 5.16 -3.90 -15.35
N LEU A 117 4.20 -4.16 -14.48
CA LEU A 117 3.93 -5.48 -13.93
C LEU A 117 2.73 -6.16 -14.60
N ALA A 118 2.26 -5.66 -15.75
CA ALA A 118 1.07 -6.20 -16.44
C ALA A 118 1.22 -7.67 -16.88
N HIS A 119 2.45 -8.12 -17.08
CA HIS A 119 2.78 -9.50 -17.42
C HIS A 119 2.71 -10.48 -16.24
N LEU A 120 2.61 -9.96 -15.02
CA LEU A 120 2.50 -10.77 -13.81
C LEU A 120 1.04 -11.09 -13.48
N ARG A 121 0.82 -12.22 -12.82
CA ARG A 121 -0.52 -12.60 -12.36
C ARG A 121 -0.99 -11.65 -11.26
N ARG A 122 -2.21 -11.18 -11.38
CA ARG A 122 -2.92 -10.36 -10.39
C ARG A 122 -4.10 -11.16 -9.85
N VAL A 123 -4.34 -11.06 -8.57
CA VAL A 123 -5.50 -11.66 -7.91
C VAL A 123 -6.53 -10.56 -7.66
N ASN A 124 -7.77 -10.82 -8.02
CA ASN A 124 -8.86 -9.87 -7.79
C ASN A 124 -9.17 -9.78 -6.30
N GLN A 125 -9.01 -8.60 -5.72
CA GLN A 125 -9.23 -8.40 -4.28
C GLN A 125 -10.68 -8.68 -3.84
N ILE A 126 -11.67 -8.52 -4.72
CA ILE A 126 -13.08 -8.82 -4.40
C ILE A 126 -13.33 -10.32 -4.32
N GLU A 127 -12.66 -11.09 -5.17
CA GLU A 127 -12.74 -12.56 -5.16
C GLU A 127 -11.95 -13.17 -4.01
N GLY A 128 -10.94 -12.45 -3.52
CA GLY A 128 -10.08 -12.85 -2.43
C GLY A 128 -8.92 -13.74 -2.85
N SER A 129 -7.94 -13.88 -1.96
CA SER A 129 -6.76 -14.72 -2.16
C SER A 129 -7.05 -16.17 -1.84
N GLU A 130 -6.49 -17.07 -2.64
CA GLU A 130 -6.45 -18.49 -2.30
C GLU A 130 -5.41 -18.80 -1.22
N ARG A 131 -5.56 -19.95 -0.53
CA ARG A 131 -4.69 -20.31 0.59
C ARG A 131 -3.21 -20.31 0.26
N LEU A 132 -2.78 -20.85 -0.89
CA LEU A 132 -1.36 -20.92 -1.25
C LEU A 132 -0.77 -19.54 -1.54
N ASP A 133 -1.51 -18.68 -2.22
CA ASP A 133 -1.11 -17.30 -2.46
C ASP A 133 -1.00 -16.52 -1.14
N THR A 134 -1.96 -16.71 -0.25
CA THR A 134 -1.96 -16.09 1.08
C THR A 134 -0.74 -16.48 1.90
N LEU A 135 -0.37 -17.76 1.91
CA LEU A 135 0.84 -18.22 2.60
C LEU A 135 2.10 -17.53 2.05
N GLU A 136 2.24 -17.40 0.73
CA GLU A 136 3.40 -16.72 0.14
C GLU A 136 3.42 -15.21 0.43
N VAL A 137 2.24 -14.58 0.45
CA VAL A 137 2.10 -13.18 0.86
C VAL A 137 2.51 -12.99 2.31
N MET A 138 2.09 -13.88 3.21
CA MET A 138 2.45 -13.81 4.63
C MET A 138 3.95 -14.05 4.87
N ARG A 139 4.58 -14.95 4.10
CA ARG A 139 6.05 -15.12 4.11
C ARG A 139 6.77 -13.85 3.64
N THR A 140 6.29 -13.27 2.55
CA THR A 140 6.86 -12.02 2.02
C THR A 140 6.81 -10.90 3.04
N LEU A 141 5.68 -10.77 3.73
CA LEU A 141 5.50 -9.80 4.80
C LEU A 141 6.41 -10.09 6.01
N GLY A 142 6.54 -11.35 6.40
CA GLY A 142 7.45 -11.78 7.48
C GLY A 142 8.90 -11.39 7.19
N ARG A 143 9.38 -11.65 5.94
CA ARG A 143 10.74 -11.24 5.51
C ARG A 143 10.95 -9.73 5.60
N LEU A 144 9.96 -8.95 5.13
CA LEU A 144 10.01 -7.48 5.20
C LEU A 144 10.14 -7.01 6.65
N HIS A 145 9.24 -7.45 7.51
CA HIS A 145 9.20 -7.01 8.90
C HIS A 145 10.42 -7.46 9.70
N ARG A 146 10.93 -8.68 9.46
CA ARG A 146 12.18 -9.17 10.09
C ARG A 146 13.34 -8.25 9.79
N LYS A 147 13.49 -7.81 8.54
CA LYS A 147 14.60 -6.96 8.09
C LYS A 147 14.70 -5.67 8.87
N PHE A 148 13.56 -5.07 9.21
CA PHE A 148 13.50 -3.75 9.82
C PHE A 148 13.01 -3.77 11.28
N TRP A 149 12.91 -4.97 11.88
CA TRP A 149 12.44 -5.14 13.24
C TRP A 149 13.26 -4.35 14.25
N GLY A 150 12.59 -3.49 15.03
CA GLY A 150 13.20 -2.69 16.06
C GLY A 150 14.21 -1.65 15.58
N GLN A 151 14.40 -1.53 14.26
CA GLN A 151 15.33 -0.56 13.72
C GLN A 151 14.78 0.86 13.87
N LYS A 152 15.65 1.76 14.36
CA LYS A 152 15.42 3.20 14.23
C LYS A 152 15.74 3.56 12.76
N LEU A 153 14.74 3.63 11.94
CA LEU A 153 14.90 4.06 10.56
C LEU A 153 15.13 5.58 10.56
N GLU A 154 16.33 6.01 10.92
CA GLU A 154 16.70 7.45 10.99
C GLU A 154 16.50 8.15 9.64
N ALA A 155 16.68 7.41 8.57
CA ALA A 155 16.36 7.86 7.23
C ALA A 155 14.86 8.15 7.01
N MET A 156 13.96 7.70 7.89
CA MET A 156 12.53 8.01 7.88
C MET A 156 12.14 9.08 8.90
N HIS A 157 13.04 9.97 9.27
CA HIS A 157 12.80 11.03 10.26
C HIS A 157 11.58 11.92 9.97
N GLY A 158 11.12 12.01 8.74
CA GLY A 158 9.89 12.72 8.35
C GLY A 158 8.60 11.95 8.58
N TYR A 159 8.66 10.64 8.90
CA TYR A 159 7.49 9.75 8.95
C TYR A 159 7.21 9.19 10.34
N LYS A 160 7.61 9.91 11.38
CA LYS A 160 7.65 9.42 12.75
C LYS A 160 6.31 9.10 13.39
N ASP A 161 5.22 9.66 12.94
CA ASP A 161 3.93 9.59 13.65
C ASP A 161 2.76 9.14 12.75
N ASP A 162 3.02 8.23 11.80
CA ASP A 162 2.01 7.81 10.84
C ASP A 162 0.80 7.15 11.49
N ILE A 163 1.02 6.52 12.65
CA ILE A 163 -0.10 6.01 13.44
C ILE A 163 -0.87 7.15 14.12
N ALA A 164 -0.19 8.22 14.53
CA ALA A 164 -0.84 9.42 15.01
C ALA A 164 -1.70 10.06 13.93
N TYR A 165 -1.28 9.93 12.67
CA TYR A 165 -1.99 10.38 11.50
C TYR A 165 -3.34 9.66 11.32
N VAL A 166 -3.34 8.33 11.24
CA VAL A 166 -4.58 7.53 11.21
C VAL A 166 -5.45 7.84 12.43
N SER A 167 -4.86 8.06 13.63
CA SER A 167 -5.57 8.36 14.86
C SER A 167 -6.29 9.70 14.84
N HIS A 168 -5.74 10.68 14.12
CA HIS A 168 -6.31 12.02 14.10
C HIS A 168 -7.58 12.11 13.27
N ASP A 169 -7.66 11.41 12.15
CA ASP A 169 -8.79 11.51 11.22
C ASP A 169 -9.84 10.41 11.41
N TYR A 170 -9.43 9.24 11.88
CA TYR A 170 -10.31 8.10 12.14
C TYR A 170 -11.52 8.44 13.03
N PRO A 171 -11.36 9.14 14.16
CA PRO A 171 -12.51 9.55 15.00
C PRO A 171 -13.46 10.49 14.31
N LYS A 172 -13.03 11.26 13.30
CA LYS A 172 -13.87 12.22 12.58
C LYS A 172 -14.70 11.55 11.49
N VAL A 173 -14.14 10.56 10.82
CA VAL A 173 -14.73 9.91 9.63
C VAL A 173 -15.65 8.76 10.03
N LEU A 174 -15.28 7.97 11.03
CA LEU A 174 -16.00 6.74 11.39
C LEU A 174 -17.46 6.94 11.77
N PRO A 175 -17.88 7.95 12.56
CA PRO A 175 -19.29 8.08 12.96
C PRO A 175 -20.25 8.15 11.77
N GLY A 176 -19.92 8.94 10.74
CA GLY A 176 -20.74 9.03 9.53
C GLY A 176 -20.76 7.76 8.71
N SER A 177 -19.65 7.04 8.68
CA SER A 177 -19.52 5.79 7.92
C SER A 177 -20.28 4.63 8.57
N LEU A 178 -20.35 4.60 9.90
CA LEU A 178 -21.10 3.57 10.64
C LEU A 178 -22.62 3.62 10.35
N GLU A 179 -23.16 4.78 9.99
CA GLU A 179 -24.54 4.91 9.59
C GLU A 179 -24.80 4.34 8.20
N ILE A 180 -23.83 4.50 7.29
CA ILE A 180 -23.93 4.03 5.90
C ILE A 180 -23.72 2.52 5.80
N LEU A 181 -22.79 1.95 6.58
CA LEU A 181 -22.40 0.55 6.51
C LEU A 181 -23.42 -0.43 7.11
N GLN A 182 -24.53 0.04 7.70
CA GLN A 182 -25.60 -0.79 8.28
C GLN A 182 -25.11 -1.94 9.18
N LEU A 183 -24.07 -1.70 9.96
CA LEU A 183 -23.43 -2.70 10.82
C LEU A 183 -24.35 -3.18 11.95
N ARG A 184 -24.17 -4.43 12.38
CA ARG A 184 -24.81 -4.95 13.60
C ARG A 184 -24.46 -4.05 14.79
N SER A 185 -25.39 -3.84 15.68
CA SER A 185 -25.22 -2.95 16.86
C SER A 185 -24.00 -3.32 17.72
N SER A 186 -23.67 -4.60 17.85
CA SER A 186 -22.50 -5.06 18.59
C SER A 186 -21.18 -4.63 17.92
N VAL A 187 -21.11 -4.73 16.58
CA VAL A 187 -19.94 -4.29 15.80
C VAL A 187 -19.81 -2.78 15.85
N LYS A 188 -20.92 -2.06 15.70
CA LYS A 188 -20.96 -0.60 15.83
C LYS A 188 -20.42 -0.16 17.20
N HIS A 189 -20.93 -0.72 18.28
CA HIS A 189 -20.48 -0.40 19.64
C HIS A 189 -18.99 -0.72 19.86
N TRP A 190 -18.51 -1.84 19.31
CA TRP A 190 -17.11 -2.22 19.40
C TRP A 190 -16.21 -1.23 18.66
N LEU A 191 -16.57 -0.83 17.43
CA LEU A 191 -15.83 0.18 16.65
C LEU A 191 -15.83 1.55 17.33
N GLU A 192 -16.97 2.01 17.84
CA GLU A 192 -17.07 3.27 18.60
C GLU A 192 -16.18 3.25 19.84
N THR A 193 -16.11 2.12 20.52
CA THR A 193 -15.25 1.94 21.69
C THR A 193 -13.78 1.94 21.31
N PHE A 194 -13.43 1.27 20.20
CA PHE A 194 -12.08 1.29 19.65
C PHE A 194 -11.64 2.71 19.30
N VAL A 195 -12.48 3.46 18.56
CA VAL A 195 -12.18 4.85 18.17
C VAL A 195 -11.97 5.76 19.36
N ARG A 196 -12.82 5.66 20.39
CA ARG A 196 -12.64 6.45 21.63
C ARG A 196 -11.30 6.19 22.33
N ASN A 197 -10.78 4.98 22.21
CA ASN A 197 -9.53 4.57 22.86
C ASN A 197 -8.34 4.51 21.88
N TYR A 198 -8.56 4.87 20.61
CA TYR A 198 -7.59 4.63 19.52
C TYR A 198 -6.21 5.18 19.84
N GLU A 199 -6.12 6.46 20.23
CA GLU A 199 -4.85 7.09 20.55
C GLU A 199 -4.12 6.36 21.70
N SER A 200 -4.84 5.99 22.74
CA SER A 200 -4.26 5.24 23.87
C SER A 200 -3.78 3.86 23.46
N VAL A 201 -4.55 3.16 22.63
CA VAL A 201 -4.19 1.84 22.10
C VAL A 201 -2.95 1.94 21.23
N MET A 202 -2.91 2.92 20.33
CA MET A 202 -1.79 3.09 19.41
C MET A 202 -0.50 3.52 20.13
N ARG A 203 -0.58 4.46 21.10
CA ARG A 203 0.57 4.84 21.94
C ARG A 203 1.12 3.68 22.76
N ALA A 204 0.26 2.77 23.21
CA ALA A 204 0.72 1.55 23.89
C ALA A 204 1.49 0.64 22.94
N HIS A 205 1.08 0.55 21.66
CA HIS A 205 1.76 -0.27 20.66
C HIS A 205 3.08 0.31 20.19
N LEU A 206 3.21 1.63 20.10
CA LEU A 206 4.48 2.28 19.75
C LEU A 206 5.60 2.05 20.78
N LYS A 207 5.26 1.52 21.96
CA LYS A 207 6.26 1.07 22.94
C LYS A 207 6.86 -0.28 22.63
N ASN A 208 6.20 -1.07 21.77
CA ASN A 208 6.69 -2.37 21.31
C ASN A 208 7.66 -2.16 20.12
N PRO A 209 8.50 -3.16 19.81
CA PRO A 209 9.28 -3.10 18.59
C PRO A 209 8.39 -2.90 17.38
N CYS A 210 8.71 -1.87 16.60
CA CYS A 210 8.06 -1.58 15.33
C CYS A 210 8.95 -2.06 14.17
N SER A 211 8.39 -2.12 12.99
CA SER A 211 9.12 -2.38 11.75
C SER A 211 8.71 -1.39 10.68
N LEU A 212 9.37 -1.45 9.53
CA LEU A 212 8.84 -0.85 8.31
C LEU A 212 7.53 -1.57 7.96
N ILE A 213 6.45 -0.85 7.81
CA ILE A 213 5.13 -1.35 7.40
C ILE A 213 4.68 -0.65 6.13
N HIS A 214 3.94 -1.38 5.28
CA HIS A 214 3.42 -0.87 4.01
C HIS A 214 2.24 0.08 4.22
N CYS A 215 1.45 -0.14 5.25
CA CYS A 215 0.21 0.54 5.62
C CYS A 215 -0.98 0.35 4.67
N ASP A 216 -0.78 -0.13 3.44
CA ASP A 216 -1.83 -0.49 2.48
C ASP A 216 -1.54 -1.88 1.84
N TYR A 217 -1.16 -2.86 2.67
CA TYR A 217 -0.75 -4.19 2.24
C TYR A 217 -1.97 -5.05 1.89
N LYS A 218 -2.32 -5.09 0.62
CA LYS A 218 -3.53 -5.74 0.08
C LYS A 218 -3.30 -6.29 -1.32
N LEU A 219 -4.18 -7.17 -1.82
CA LEU A 219 -4.04 -7.82 -3.13
C LEU A 219 -3.90 -6.84 -4.29
N ASP A 220 -4.60 -5.71 -4.25
CA ASP A 220 -4.50 -4.69 -5.31
C ASP A 220 -3.08 -4.09 -5.43
N ASN A 221 -2.24 -4.23 -4.39
CA ASN A 221 -0.86 -3.75 -4.34
C ASN A 221 0.18 -4.88 -4.46
N LEU A 222 -0.27 -6.07 -4.91
CA LEU A 222 0.57 -7.25 -5.06
C LEU A 222 0.48 -7.82 -6.49
N ALA A 223 1.61 -8.31 -6.99
CA ALA A 223 1.68 -9.09 -8.22
C ALA A 223 2.49 -10.37 -7.99
N PHE A 224 2.08 -11.47 -8.62
CA PHE A 224 2.65 -12.78 -8.40
C PHE A 224 3.51 -13.19 -9.59
N SER A 225 4.77 -13.45 -9.32
CA SER A 225 5.77 -13.95 -10.27
C SER A 225 6.19 -15.39 -9.94
N ALA A 226 6.94 -16.01 -10.82
CA ALA A 226 7.56 -17.31 -10.55
C ALA A 226 8.54 -17.27 -9.35
N ASN A 227 9.06 -16.09 -9.00
CA ASN A 227 10.02 -15.88 -7.92
C ASN A 227 9.39 -15.36 -6.61
N GLY A 228 8.06 -15.35 -6.51
CA GLY A 228 7.31 -14.87 -5.36
C GLY A 228 6.52 -13.59 -5.64
N VAL A 229 6.19 -12.88 -4.57
CA VAL A 229 5.32 -11.68 -4.60
C VAL A 229 6.13 -10.42 -4.84
N VAL A 230 5.68 -9.59 -5.78
CA VAL A 230 6.16 -8.23 -6.01
C VAL A 230 5.21 -7.26 -5.32
N VAL A 231 5.74 -6.43 -4.41
CA VAL A 231 4.97 -5.45 -3.63
C VAL A 231 5.19 -4.05 -4.20
N TYR A 232 4.11 -3.33 -4.45
CA TYR A 232 4.15 -1.97 -5.03
C TYR A 232 3.12 -1.05 -4.36
N ASP A 233 3.10 0.23 -4.77
CA ASP A 233 2.27 1.30 -4.19
C ASP A 233 2.64 1.63 -2.73
N TRP A 234 3.85 2.16 -2.54
CA TRP A 234 4.43 2.47 -1.24
C TRP A 234 4.12 3.89 -0.73
N GLY A 235 3.03 4.49 -1.23
CA GLY A 235 2.62 5.84 -0.86
C GLY A 235 2.27 6.04 0.62
N ASP A 236 1.93 4.96 1.31
CA ASP A 236 1.53 4.98 2.72
C ASP A 236 2.59 4.38 3.66
N VAL A 237 3.78 4.02 3.11
CA VAL A 237 4.86 3.38 3.88
C VAL A 237 5.22 4.14 5.15
N GLY A 238 5.41 3.42 6.24
CA GLY A 238 5.75 4.03 7.53
C GLY A 238 6.52 3.09 8.45
N VAL A 239 6.73 3.52 9.69
CA VAL A 239 7.25 2.69 10.78
C VAL A 239 6.16 2.49 11.81
N GLY A 240 5.82 1.24 12.06
CA GLY A 240 4.71 0.94 12.96
C GLY A 240 4.65 -0.51 13.42
N PRO A 241 3.59 -0.85 14.17
CA PRO A 241 3.36 -2.19 14.66
C PRO A 241 3.02 -3.14 13.52
N VAL A 242 3.73 -4.24 13.47
CA VAL A 242 3.64 -5.25 12.38
C VAL A 242 2.26 -5.89 12.24
N GLY A 243 1.48 -5.98 13.30
CA GLY A 243 0.11 -6.50 13.27
C GLY A 243 -0.84 -5.68 12.38
N TYR A 244 -0.48 -4.44 12.06
CA TYR A 244 -1.27 -3.59 11.17
C TYR A 244 -1.34 -4.18 9.75
N ASP A 245 -0.20 -4.44 9.11
CA ASP A 245 -0.17 -4.99 7.75
C ASP A 245 -0.76 -6.41 7.70
N VAL A 246 -0.50 -7.22 8.73
CA VAL A 246 -1.10 -8.56 8.86
C VAL A 246 -2.63 -8.47 8.87
N ALA A 247 -3.19 -7.56 9.67
CA ALA A 247 -4.63 -7.37 9.74
C ALA A 247 -5.18 -6.76 8.45
N HIS A 248 -4.46 -5.79 7.86
CA HIS A 248 -4.87 -5.13 6.64
C HIS A 248 -5.01 -6.13 5.49
N PHE A 249 -4.04 -7.03 5.34
CA PHE A 249 -4.10 -8.07 4.31
C PHE A 249 -5.20 -9.09 4.59
N LEU A 250 -5.21 -9.71 5.77
CA LEU A 250 -6.14 -10.80 6.06
C LEU A 250 -7.61 -10.37 6.06
N VAL A 251 -7.90 -9.13 6.50
CA VAL A 251 -9.26 -8.59 6.47
C VAL A 251 -9.64 -8.05 5.09
N GLY A 252 -8.71 -7.37 4.42
CA GLY A 252 -8.98 -6.67 3.17
C GLY A 252 -8.85 -7.53 1.91
N SER A 253 -8.25 -8.74 2.00
CA SER A 253 -7.86 -9.53 0.83
C SER A 253 -8.33 -10.98 0.85
N LEU A 254 -9.10 -11.39 1.84
CA LEU A 254 -9.69 -12.74 1.94
C LEU A 254 -11.20 -12.65 2.01
N THR A 255 -11.87 -13.67 1.48
CA THR A 255 -13.29 -13.86 1.79
C THR A 255 -13.46 -14.17 3.28
N SER A 256 -14.61 -13.81 3.85
CA SER A 256 -14.91 -14.10 5.26
C SER A 256 -14.78 -15.59 5.59
N SER A 257 -15.16 -16.48 4.67
CA SER A 257 -15.05 -17.92 4.83
C SER A 257 -13.60 -18.39 4.88
N GLU A 258 -12.79 -17.94 3.92
CA GLU A 258 -11.36 -18.31 3.86
C GLU A 258 -10.61 -17.80 5.10
N ARG A 259 -10.86 -16.55 5.48
CA ARG A 259 -10.27 -15.96 6.66
C ARG A 259 -10.63 -16.73 7.93
N GLN A 260 -11.92 -16.97 8.18
CA GLN A 260 -12.36 -17.69 9.39
C GLN A 260 -11.80 -19.11 9.48
N SER A 261 -11.60 -19.77 8.35
CA SER A 261 -11.07 -21.13 8.31
C SER A 261 -9.57 -21.20 8.55
N ASN A 262 -8.80 -20.22 8.09
CA ASN A 262 -7.35 -20.35 7.93
C ASN A 262 -6.53 -19.20 8.55
N GLU A 263 -7.17 -18.14 9.11
CA GLU A 263 -6.43 -16.95 9.59
C GLU A 263 -5.35 -17.27 10.63
N ARG A 264 -5.57 -18.30 11.47
CA ARG A 264 -4.59 -18.71 12.46
C ARG A 264 -3.35 -19.33 11.82
N GLU A 265 -3.53 -20.15 10.79
CA GLU A 265 -2.43 -20.71 9.99
C GLU A 265 -1.63 -19.59 9.30
N PHE A 266 -2.33 -18.60 8.72
CA PHE A 266 -1.68 -17.49 8.04
C PHE A 266 -0.84 -16.62 8.98
N VAL A 267 -1.36 -16.35 10.18
CA VAL A 267 -0.61 -15.64 11.23
C VAL A 267 0.59 -16.46 11.73
N GLU A 268 0.44 -17.78 11.81
CA GLU A 268 1.54 -18.68 12.19
C GLU A 268 2.64 -18.68 11.13
N GLU A 269 2.29 -18.77 9.84
CA GLU A 269 3.25 -18.72 8.74
C GLU A 269 4.03 -17.38 8.72
N TYR A 270 3.32 -16.27 8.90
CA TYR A 270 3.94 -14.96 9.07
C TYR A 270 4.95 -14.96 10.22
N ARG A 271 4.57 -15.47 11.39
CA ARG A 271 5.42 -15.54 12.57
C ARG A 271 6.63 -16.44 12.37
N ILE A 272 6.46 -17.57 11.67
CA ILE A 272 7.56 -18.48 11.34
C ILE A 272 8.60 -17.74 10.48
N GLU A 273 8.16 -17.04 9.44
CA GLU A 273 9.06 -16.33 8.53
C GLU A 273 9.69 -15.08 9.17
N LEU A 274 8.97 -14.43 10.10
CA LEU A 274 9.52 -13.33 10.91
C LEU A 274 10.72 -13.81 11.75
N ASP A 275 10.74 -15.08 12.16
CA ASP A 275 11.88 -15.78 12.77
C ASP A 275 12.53 -15.04 13.95
N LEU A 276 11.69 -14.56 14.87
CA LEU A 276 12.11 -13.89 16.10
C LEU A 276 11.66 -14.70 17.31
N ALA A 277 12.61 -15.20 18.08
CA ALA A 277 12.35 -16.11 19.20
C ALA A 277 11.46 -15.47 20.28
N GLU A 278 11.62 -14.16 20.51
CA GLU A 278 10.84 -13.40 21.48
C GLU A 278 9.43 -13.03 21.03
N TYR A 279 9.12 -13.19 19.72
CA TYR A 279 7.79 -12.89 19.19
C TYR A 279 6.99 -14.17 18.97
N THR A 280 6.23 -14.56 19.99
CA THR A 280 5.49 -15.82 20.00
C THR A 280 4.25 -15.78 19.11
N LEU A 281 3.73 -16.96 18.72
CA LEU A 281 2.48 -17.07 17.97
C LEU A 281 1.31 -16.38 18.70
N GLN A 282 1.28 -16.46 20.04
CA GLN A 282 0.23 -15.79 20.82
C GLN A 282 0.33 -14.27 20.73
N GLN A 283 1.54 -13.72 20.70
CA GLN A 283 1.73 -12.27 20.47
C GLN A 283 1.33 -11.86 19.06
N ALA A 284 1.76 -12.61 18.04
CA ALA A 284 1.38 -12.36 16.64
C ALA A 284 -0.15 -12.39 16.47
N TRP A 285 -0.81 -13.38 17.06
CA TRP A 285 -2.26 -13.51 17.06
C TRP A 285 -2.95 -12.33 17.75
N ASN A 286 -2.47 -11.95 18.93
CA ASN A 286 -3.02 -10.81 19.66
C ASN A 286 -2.83 -9.49 18.92
N ASP A 287 -1.69 -9.30 18.27
CA ASP A 287 -1.41 -8.12 17.47
C ASP A 287 -2.30 -8.09 16.22
N TYR A 288 -2.45 -9.20 15.52
CA TYR A 288 -3.42 -9.31 14.43
C TYR A 288 -4.83 -8.89 14.87
N LEU A 289 -5.39 -9.53 15.90
CA LEU A 289 -6.74 -9.22 16.40
C LEU A 289 -6.91 -7.76 16.80
N ARG A 290 -5.87 -7.17 17.35
CA ARG A 290 -5.88 -5.79 17.84
C ARG A 290 -5.96 -4.77 16.72
N PHE A 291 -5.40 -5.08 15.55
CA PHE A 291 -5.43 -4.18 14.39
C PHE A 291 -6.59 -4.42 13.43
N ILE A 292 -7.38 -5.47 13.58
CA ILE A 292 -8.60 -5.67 12.78
C ILE A 292 -9.49 -4.41 12.74
N PRO A 293 -9.76 -3.71 13.86
CA PRO A 293 -10.58 -2.49 13.80
C PRO A 293 -9.98 -1.37 12.97
N ALA A 294 -8.64 -1.27 12.92
CA ALA A 294 -7.97 -0.23 12.16
C ALA A 294 -8.16 -0.41 10.64
N THR A 295 -8.38 -1.64 10.18
CA THR A 295 -8.63 -1.93 8.75
C THR A 295 -9.96 -1.34 8.27
N PHE A 296 -10.94 -1.15 9.14
CA PHE A 296 -12.19 -0.48 8.81
C PHE A 296 -12.00 1.00 8.46
N TYR A 297 -10.84 1.57 8.76
CA TYR A 297 -10.54 2.96 8.40
C TYR A 297 -10.62 3.17 6.89
N VAL A 298 -10.03 2.28 6.10
CA VAL A 298 -10.06 2.39 4.63
C VAL A 298 -11.50 2.35 4.11
N ALA A 299 -12.30 1.40 4.61
CA ALA A 299 -13.73 1.32 4.27
C ALA A 299 -14.47 2.61 4.68
N ALA A 300 -14.18 3.16 5.86
CA ALA A 300 -14.77 4.40 6.34
C ALA A 300 -14.39 5.60 5.47
N VAL A 301 -13.13 5.72 5.05
CA VAL A 301 -12.68 6.78 4.15
C VAL A 301 -13.38 6.67 2.78
N LEU A 302 -13.42 5.48 2.19
CA LEU A 302 -14.06 5.25 0.90
C LEU A 302 -15.54 5.62 0.92
N VAL A 303 -16.25 5.26 2.00
CA VAL A 303 -17.66 5.60 2.18
C VAL A 303 -17.85 7.11 2.36
N SER A 304 -16.98 7.79 3.13
CA SER A 304 -17.08 9.23 3.40
C SER A 304 -16.85 10.08 2.15
N LEU A 305 -16.04 9.61 1.24
CA LEU A 305 -15.74 10.33 -0.01
C LEU A 305 -16.89 10.27 -1.02
N LYS A 306 -17.95 9.46 -0.76
CA LYS A 306 -19.11 9.29 -1.64
C LYS A 306 -18.73 9.04 -3.11
N GLU A 307 -17.54 8.53 -3.35
CA GLU A 307 -17.14 8.14 -4.70
C GLU A 307 -17.94 6.90 -5.10
N LYS A 308 -18.87 7.09 -6.01
CA LYS A 308 -19.73 6.05 -6.59
C LYS A 308 -18.97 5.19 -7.61
N SER A 309 -17.76 4.73 -7.31
CA SER A 309 -17.20 3.66 -8.13
C SER A 309 -17.82 2.35 -7.64
N SER A 310 -18.38 1.56 -8.55
CA SER A 310 -18.99 0.26 -8.24
C SER A 310 -18.03 -0.67 -7.49
N ARG A 311 -16.73 -0.59 -7.78
CA ARG A 311 -15.68 -1.38 -7.16
C ARG A 311 -15.44 -1.03 -5.68
N HIS A 312 -15.38 0.27 -5.35
CA HIS A 312 -15.19 0.70 -3.96
C HIS A 312 -16.37 0.33 -3.06
N SER A 313 -17.59 0.42 -3.61
CA SER A 313 -18.79 -0.03 -2.89
C SER A 313 -18.78 -1.54 -2.65
N GLN A 314 -18.29 -2.35 -3.61
CA GLN A 314 -18.16 -3.78 -3.45
C GLN A 314 -17.13 -4.15 -2.38
N LEU A 315 -15.94 -3.54 -2.38
CA LEU A 315 -14.90 -3.77 -1.38
C LEU A 315 -15.38 -3.43 0.04
N ALA A 316 -16.11 -2.33 0.21
CA ALA A 316 -16.64 -1.93 1.51
C ALA A 316 -17.74 -2.87 2.06
N THR A 317 -18.41 -3.62 1.19
CA THR A 317 -19.52 -4.53 1.58
C THR A 317 -19.10 -6.00 1.67
N THR A 318 -17.99 -6.39 1.06
CA THR A 318 -17.53 -7.79 0.99
C THR A 318 -16.61 -8.17 2.16
N ASN A 319 -15.94 -7.21 2.77
CA ASN A 319 -15.02 -7.38 3.90
C ASN A 319 -15.70 -7.08 5.24
#